data_0129e7b250b6c854d8a1183c1f7e92be
#
_entry.id   0129e7b250b6c854d8a1183c1f7e92be
#
_cell.length_a   1.000
_cell.length_b   1.000
_cell.length_c   1.000
_cell.angle_alpha   90.00
_cell.angle_beta   90.00
_cell.angle_gamma   90.00
#
_symmetry.space_group_name_H-M   'P 1'
#
loop_
_entity.id
_entity.type
_entity.pdbx_description
1 polymer ?
#
loop_
_entity_poly.entity_id
_entity_poly.type
_entity_poly.pdbx_seq_one_letter_code
_entity_poly.pdbx_strand_id
1 'polypeptide(L)'
;MVSVATAMIPFLEHDDANRALMGANMQRQAVPLVRSEAPLVGTGLERRAAVDAGDVIIASKAGVVTEVSADAIHVAADDGTNQVYRVAKFRRSNQGTSYNQRVLVDEGDRVEVGSALADGPATDEGELALGKNLLVAFMSWEGHNYEDAIILSQRLVSEDVLTSIHIEEHEVDARDTKLG
;
A
#
# COMPACT_ATOMS: atom_id res chain seq x y z
N MET A 1 -9.48 -14.52 -20.30
CA MET A 1 -8.81 -13.30 -19.79
C MET A 1 -9.49 -12.91 -18.50
N VAL A 2 -8.72 -12.59 -17.46
CA VAL A 2 -9.21 -12.12 -16.15
C VAL A 2 -8.64 -10.73 -15.85
N SER A 3 -9.26 -10.01 -14.91
CA SER A 3 -8.74 -8.71 -14.48
C SER A 3 -7.46 -8.88 -13.66
N VAL A 4 -6.68 -7.79 -13.49
CA VAL A 4 -5.46 -7.79 -12.67
C VAL A 4 -5.78 -8.18 -11.23
N ALA A 5 -6.87 -7.65 -10.65
CA ALA A 5 -7.28 -8.00 -9.30
C ALA A 5 -7.61 -9.49 -9.16
N THR A 6 -8.33 -10.06 -10.11
CA THR A 6 -8.63 -11.49 -10.13
C THR A 6 -7.36 -12.33 -10.29
N ALA A 7 -6.40 -11.88 -11.09
CA ALA A 7 -5.13 -12.58 -11.31
C ALA A 7 -4.21 -12.57 -10.05
N MET A 8 -4.47 -11.73 -9.08
CA MET A 8 -3.76 -11.68 -7.79
C MET A 8 -4.40 -12.55 -6.70
N ILE A 9 -5.45 -13.31 -7.01
CA ILE A 9 -6.05 -14.27 -6.07
C ILE A 9 -5.25 -15.57 -6.13
N PRO A 10 -4.53 -15.97 -5.05
CA PRO A 10 -3.81 -17.24 -5.03
C PRO A 10 -4.82 -18.39 -5.01
N PHE A 11 -4.48 -19.48 -5.70
CA PHE A 11 -5.34 -20.68 -5.84
C PHE A 11 -6.74 -20.39 -6.41
N LEU A 12 -6.82 -19.45 -7.34
CA LEU A 12 -8.08 -19.04 -7.99
C LEU A 12 -8.88 -20.23 -8.57
N GLU A 13 -8.18 -21.23 -9.09
CA GLU A 13 -8.76 -22.44 -9.68
C GLU A 13 -9.58 -23.29 -8.71
N HIS A 14 -9.39 -23.09 -7.39
CA HIS A 14 -10.13 -23.78 -6.33
C HIS A 14 -11.37 -23.00 -5.87
N ASP A 15 -11.56 -21.78 -6.35
CA ASP A 15 -12.65 -20.91 -5.93
C ASP A 15 -13.83 -20.97 -6.91
N ASP A 16 -15.04 -20.90 -6.37
CA ASP A 16 -16.22 -20.63 -7.17
C ASP A 16 -16.15 -19.22 -7.78
N ALA A 17 -16.66 -19.06 -9.01
CA ALA A 17 -16.64 -17.81 -9.74
C ALA A 17 -17.27 -16.64 -8.96
N ASN A 18 -18.36 -16.90 -8.23
CA ASN A 18 -19.03 -15.88 -7.41
C ASN A 18 -18.14 -15.41 -6.26
N ARG A 19 -17.42 -16.32 -5.60
CA ARG A 19 -16.50 -16.00 -4.50
C ARG A 19 -15.24 -15.30 -5.01
N ALA A 20 -14.72 -15.70 -6.15
CA ALA A 20 -13.61 -15.03 -6.82
C ALA A 20 -13.98 -13.57 -7.19
N LEU A 21 -15.21 -13.35 -7.68
CA LEU A 21 -15.72 -12.00 -7.94
C LEU A 21 -15.76 -11.13 -6.68
N MET A 22 -16.28 -11.68 -5.56
CA MET A 22 -16.30 -10.96 -4.28
C MET A 22 -14.89 -10.62 -3.81
N GLY A 23 -13.96 -11.57 -3.85
CA GLY A 23 -12.56 -11.37 -3.49
C GLY A 23 -11.86 -10.31 -4.34
N ALA A 24 -12.04 -10.33 -5.66
CA ALA A 24 -11.50 -9.34 -6.57
C ALA A 24 -12.06 -7.93 -6.29
N ASN A 25 -13.34 -7.81 -5.96
CA ASN A 25 -13.96 -6.54 -5.56
C ASN A 25 -13.42 -6.04 -4.22
N MET A 26 -13.26 -6.92 -3.22
CA MET A 26 -12.72 -6.56 -1.90
C MET A 26 -11.26 -6.09 -1.96
N GLN A 27 -10.41 -6.66 -2.83
CA GLN A 27 -9.04 -6.16 -3.04
C GLN A 27 -9.02 -4.68 -3.44
N ARG A 28 -9.96 -4.24 -4.27
CA ARG A 28 -10.07 -2.84 -4.71
C ARG A 28 -10.56 -1.88 -3.62
N GLN A 29 -11.08 -2.39 -2.52
CA GLN A 29 -11.60 -1.64 -1.38
C GLN A 29 -10.65 -1.68 -0.18
N ALA A 30 -9.47 -2.30 -0.33
CA ALA A 30 -8.48 -2.39 0.73
C ALA A 30 -7.98 -1.01 1.13
N VAL A 31 -8.07 -0.69 2.42
CA VAL A 31 -7.59 0.58 2.98
C VAL A 31 -6.09 0.48 3.21
N PRO A 32 -5.29 1.48 2.79
CA PRO A 32 -3.86 1.51 3.10
C PRO A 32 -3.63 1.55 4.61
N LEU A 33 -2.85 0.59 5.11
CA LEU A 33 -2.48 0.52 6.52
C LEU A 33 -1.25 1.38 6.80
N VAL A 34 -1.06 1.76 8.07
CA VAL A 34 0.17 2.45 8.53
C VAL A 34 1.41 1.62 8.23
N ARG A 35 1.30 0.31 8.43
CA ARG A 35 2.30 -0.69 8.01
C ARG A 35 1.59 -1.86 7.37
N SER A 36 1.69 -1.96 6.07
CA SER A 36 1.27 -3.15 5.32
C SER A 36 2.37 -4.21 5.34
N GLU A 37 2.05 -5.43 4.96
CA GLU A 37 3.01 -6.54 4.79
C GLU A 37 2.77 -7.22 3.45
N ALA A 38 3.85 -7.56 2.76
CA ALA A 38 3.77 -8.38 1.56
C ALA A 38 3.13 -9.73 1.88
N PRO A 39 2.27 -10.26 1.00
CA PRO A 39 1.60 -11.53 1.23
C PRO A 39 2.61 -12.69 1.24
N LEU A 40 2.51 -13.58 2.23
CA LEU A 40 3.34 -14.79 2.29
C LEU A 40 3.02 -15.74 1.13
N VAL A 41 1.77 -15.73 0.66
CA VAL A 41 1.32 -16.51 -0.50
C VAL A 41 0.78 -15.53 -1.53
N GLY A 42 1.42 -15.47 -2.67
CA GLY A 42 1.08 -14.59 -3.78
C GLY A 42 1.09 -15.31 -5.12
N THR A 43 0.79 -14.57 -6.17
CA THR A 43 0.76 -15.08 -7.56
C THR A 43 1.98 -14.67 -8.35
N GLY A 44 2.84 -13.79 -7.80
CA GLY A 44 4.00 -13.20 -8.49
C GLY A 44 3.66 -11.97 -9.35
N LEU A 45 2.38 -11.58 -9.41
CA LEU A 45 1.94 -10.40 -10.14
C LEU A 45 2.00 -9.13 -9.28
N GLU A 46 2.09 -9.27 -7.96
CA GLU A 46 2.00 -8.21 -6.96
C GLU A 46 3.07 -7.13 -7.15
N ARG A 47 4.32 -7.55 -7.38
CA ARG A 47 5.44 -6.62 -7.64
C ARG A 47 5.20 -5.82 -8.91
N ARG A 48 4.80 -6.49 -9.99
CA ARG A 48 4.54 -5.81 -11.25
C ARG A 48 3.37 -4.85 -11.13
N ALA A 49 2.31 -5.25 -10.45
CA ALA A 49 1.15 -4.40 -10.21
C ALA A 49 1.52 -3.13 -9.41
N ALA A 50 2.36 -3.26 -8.37
CA ALA A 50 2.82 -2.13 -7.56
C ALA A 50 3.68 -1.14 -8.36
N VAL A 51 4.60 -1.66 -9.18
CA VAL A 51 5.48 -0.84 -10.04
C VAL A 51 4.70 -0.16 -11.16
N ASP A 52 3.84 -0.90 -11.88
CA ASP A 52 3.07 -0.38 -13.01
C ASP A 52 1.99 0.62 -12.55
N ALA A 53 1.52 0.56 -11.30
CA ALA A 53 0.62 1.54 -10.71
C ALA A 53 1.30 2.92 -10.52
N GLY A 54 2.63 2.96 -10.40
CA GLY A 54 3.41 4.19 -10.23
C GLY A 54 3.44 4.72 -8.80
N ASP A 55 2.95 3.95 -7.83
CA ASP A 55 2.97 4.34 -6.41
C ASP A 55 4.32 4.05 -5.75
N VAL A 56 5.05 3.06 -6.25
CA VAL A 56 6.42 2.74 -5.84
C VAL A 56 7.39 3.59 -6.65
N ILE A 57 8.30 4.28 -5.98
CA ILE A 57 9.38 5.02 -6.64
C ILE A 57 10.49 4.03 -6.99
N ILE A 58 10.78 3.91 -8.27
CA ILE A 58 11.84 3.05 -8.79
C ILE A 58 13.00 3.84 -9.37
N ALA A 59 14.21 3.32 -9.24
CA ALA A 59 15.41 3.91 -9.85
C ALA A 59 15.32 3.80 -11.36
N SER A 60 15.41 4.92 -12.07
CA SER A 60 15.48 4.97 -13.53
C SER A 60 16.88 4.70 -14.08
N LYS A 61 17.92 4.91 -13.26
CA LYS A 61 19.32 4.70 -13.59
C LYS A 61 20.02 4.02 -12.43
N ALA A 62 21.09 3.26 -12.74
CA ALA A 62 21.99 2.71 -11.74
C ALA A 62 22.91 3.81 -11.18
N GLY A 63 23.24 3.72 -9.89
CA GLY A 63 24.06 4.72 -9.24
C GLY A 63 24.19 4.49 -7.73
N VAL A 64 24.62 5.52 -7.03
CA VAL A 64 24.75 5.52 -5.57
C VAL A 64 23.88 6.62 -4.98
N VAL A 65 23.15 6.28 -3.92
CA VAL A 65 22.33 7.23 -3.15
C VAL A 65 23.26 8.18 -2.41
N THR A 66 23.16 9.48 -2.69
CA THR A 66 24.04 10.50 -2.10
C THR A 66 23.40 11.23 -0.92
N GLU A 67 22.08 11.37 -0.93
CA GLU A 67 21.36 12.06 0.12
C GLU A 67 19.92 11.51 0.21
N VAL A 68 19.44 11.32 1.43
CA VAL A 68 18.10 10.86 1.72
C VAL A 68 17.42 11.83 2.68
N SER A 69 16.28 12.35 2.27
CA SER A 69 15.42 13.17 3.13
C SER A 69 13.99 12.60 3.14
N ALA A 70 13.12 13.18 3.96
CA ALA A 70 11.74 12.74 4.04
C ALA A 70 10.94 12.98 2.75
N ASP A 71 11.35 13.93 1.92
CA ASP A 71 10.64 14.42 0.73
C ASP A 71 11.43 14.23 -0.58
N ALA A 72 12.70 13.81 -0.51
CA ALA A 72 13.52 13.60 -1.70
C ALA A 72 14.63 12.57 -1.47
N ILE A 73 14.97 11.83 -2.52
CA ILE A 73 16.10 10.92 -2.62
C ILE A 73 16.99 11.39 -3.78
N HIS A 74 18.26 11.62 -3.51
CA HIS A 74 19.25 12.03 -4.50
C HIS A 74 20.12 10.83 -4.88
N VAL A 75 20.24 10.56 -6.17
CA VAL A 75 21.05 9.46 -6.70
C VAL A 75 22.05 10.02 -7.71
N ALA A 76 23.32 9.82 -7.45
CA ALA A 76 24.40 10.05 -8.42
C ALA A 76 24.47 8.83 -9.35
N ALA A 77 23.97 8.99 -10.57
CA ALA A 77 23.97 7.92 -11.55
C ALA A 77 25.39 7.67 -12.10
N ASP A 78 25.66 6.43 -12.51
CA ASP A 78 26.95 6.00 -13.06
C ASP A 78 27.33 6.74 -14.36
N ASP A 79 26.35 7.36 -15.04
CA ASP A 79 26.57 8.20 -16.23
C ASP A 79 26.98 9.66 -15.89
N GLY A 80 27.18 9.97 -14.60
CA GLY A 80 27.54 11.30 -14.11
C GLY A 80 26.38 12.28 -13.98
N THR A 81 25.13 11.84 -14.18
CA THR A 81 23.94 12.68 -13.97
C THR A 81 23.41 12.51 -12.54
N ASN A 82 22.91 13.60 -11.95
CA ASN A 82 22.19 13.53 -10.67
C ASN A 82 20.69 13.39 -10.91
N GLN A 83 20.10 12.40 -10.28
CA GLN A 83 18.66 12.15 -10.28
C GLN A 83 18.06 12.55 -8.93
N VAL A 84 16.92 13.22 -8.95
CA VAL A 84 16.18 13.59 -7.74
C VAL A 84 14.77 12.97 -7.81
N TYR A 85 14.49 12.08 -6.88
CA TYR A 85 13.19 11.44 -6.74
C TYR A 85 12.42 12.08 -5.59
N ARG A 86 11.27 12.66 -5.88
CA ARG A 86 10.42 13.30 -4.86
C ARG A 86 9.51 12.28 -4.20
N VAL A 87 9.45 12.33 -2.88
CA VAL A 87 8.65 11.44 -2.03
C VAL A 87 7.41 12.19 -1.53
N ALA A 88 6.24 11.62 -1.74
CA ALA A 88 4.99 12.20 -1.28
C ALA A 88 4.73 11.83 0.19
N LYS A 89 4.41 12.84 1.02
CA LYS A 89 4.15 12.65 2.45
C LYS A 89 2.74 13.09 2.81
N PHE A 90 1.99 12.20 3.46
CA PHE A 90 0.68 12.45 4.08
C PHE A 90 -0.31 13.26 3.23
N ARG A 91 -0.37 12.97 1.93
CA ARG A 91 -1.35 13.60 1.05
C ARG A 91 -2.70 12.91 1.19
N ARG A 92 -3.76 13.68 1.14
CA ARG A 92 -5.12 13.13 1.11
C ARG A 92 -5.41 12.53 -0.27
N SER A 93 -5.86 11.28 -0.31
CA SER A 93 -6.41 10.68 -1.52
C SER A 93 -7.86 11.12 -1.76
N ASN A 94 -8.40 10.86 -2.95
CA ASN A 94 -9.80 11.15 -3.26
C ASN A 94 -10.79 10.43 -2.34
N GLN A 95 -10.38 9.31 -1.76
CA GLN A 95 -11.18 8.52 -0.81
C GLN A 95 -10.95 8.92 0.65
N GLY A 96 -10.19 9.98 0.92
CA GLY A 96 -9.88 10.43 2.27
C GLY A 96 -8.84 9.59 2.99
N THR A 97 -8.19 8.64 2.32
CA THR A 97 -7.10 7.85 2.88
C THR A 97 -5.77 8.58 2.77
N SER A 98 -4.79 8.19 3.59
CA SER A 98 -3.45 8.77 3.56
C SER A 98 -2.62 8.19 2.42
N TYR A 99 -2.15 9.08 1.53
CA TYR A 99 -1.13 8.76 0.55
C TYR A 99 0.23 9.19 1.10
N ASN A 100 1.01 8.23 1.54
CA ASN A 100 2.30 8.44 2.16
C ASN A 100 3.32 7.46 1.61
N GLN A 101 4.43 7.98 1.08
CA GLN A 101 5.52 7.15 0.60
C GLN A 101 6.61 7.04 1.67
N ARG A 102 7.20 5.85 1.79
CA ARG A 102 8.24 5.50 2.75
C ARG A 102 9.53 5.15 2.03
N VAL A 103 10.61 5.84 2.34
CA VAL A 103 11.93 5.56 1.78
C VAL A 103 12.43 4.19 2.25
N LEU A 104 13.04 3.43 1.34
CA LEU A 104 13.59 2.10 1.54
C LEU A 104 15.11 2.05 1.54
N VAL A 105 15.76 3.12 1.04
CA VAL A 105 17.21 3.16 0.84
C VAL A 105 17.88 4.12 1.82
N ASP A 106 19.11 3.85 2.15
CA ASP A 106 19.95 4.71 2.97
C ASP A 106 21.07 5.40 2.13
N GLU A 107 21.68 6.45 2.69
CA GLU A 107 22.81 7.13 2.06
C GLU A 107 23.99 6.16 1.88
N GLY A 108 24.56 6.14 0.70
CA GLY A 108 25.65 5.26 0.32
C GLY A 108 25.21 3.95 -0.33
N ASP A 109 23.92 3.65 -0.34
CA ASP A 109 23.39 2.45 -1.00
C ASP A 109 23.60 2.50 -2.51
N ARG A 110 23.99 1.35 -3.07
CA ARG A 110 24.04 1.18 -4.52
C ARG A 110 22.69 0.68 -5.03
N VAL A 111 22.16 1.36 -6.02
CA VAL A 111 20.89 1.03 -6.65
C VAL A 111 21.07 0.70 -8.13
N GLU A 112 20.29 -0.25 -8.61
CA GLU A 112 20.23 -0.64 -10.01
C GLU A 112 18.96 -0.11 -10.68
N VAL A 113 18.92 -0.13 -12.00
CA VAL A 113 17.70 0.22 -12.74
C VAL A 113 16.56 -0.71 -12.34
N GLY A 114 15.44 -0.14 -11.89
CA GLY A 114 14.29 -0.89 -11.40
C GLY A 114 14.32 -1.26 -9.92
N SER A 115 15.37 -0.86 -9.16
CA SER A 115 15.36 -0.98 -7.69
C SER A 115 14.31 -0.07 -7.08
N ALA A 116 13.56 -0.57 -6.08
CA ALA A 116 12.61 0.23 -5.33
C ALA A 116 13.36 1.18 -4.39
N LEU A 117 13.10 2.48 -4.52
CA LEU A 117 13.68 3.55 -3.68
C LEU A 117 12.74 3.95 -2.56
N ALA A 118 11.44 3.95 -2.81
CA ALA A 118 10.43 4.22 -1.80
C ALA A 118 9.15 3.45 -2.09
N ASP A 119 8.56 2.91 -1.04
CA ASP A 119 7.24 2.29 -1.07
C ASP A 119 6.13 3.34 -1.09
N GLY A 120 5.04 3.02 -1.78
CA GLY A 120 3.80 3.76 -1.75
C GLY A 120 2.81 3.26 -0.69
N PRO A 121 1.59 3.79 -0.69
CA PRO A 121 0.52 3.24 0.12
C PRO A 121 0.20 1.79 -0.30
N ALA A 122 -0.06 0.93 0.68
CA ALA A 122 -0.36 -0.49 0.46
C ALA A 122 0.72 -1.24 -0.35
N THR A 123 2.00 -0.90 -0.16
CA THR A 123 3.15 -1.63 -0.70
C THR A 123 4.17 -1.92 0.38
N ASP A 124 4.98 -2.96 0.17
CA ASP A 124 6.04 -3.39 1.06
C ASP A 124 7.20 -3.95 0.21
N GLU A 125 8.39 -3.35 0.32
CA GLU A 125 9.58 -3.66 -0.47
C GLU A 125 9.34 -3.69 -2.00
N GLY A 126 8.52 -2.77 -2.49
CA GLY A 126 8.17 -2.68 -3.90
C GLY A 126 7.14 -3.71 -4.38
N GLU A 127 6.50 -4.44 -3.46
CA GLU A 127 5.44 -5.41 -3.73
C GLU A 127 4.10 -4.92 -3.19
N LEU A 128 3.00 -5.26 -3.87
CA LEU A 128 1.66 -4.91 -3.42
C LEU A 128 1.31 -5.64 -2.13
N ALA A 129 0.98 -4.87 -1.09
CA ALA A 129 0.66 -5.33 0.25
C ALA A 129 -0.66 -4.70 0.72
N LEU A 130 -1.78 -5.38 0.45
CA LEU A 130 -3.13 -4.87 0.72
C LEU A 130 -3.57 -5.01 2.17
N GLY A 131 -2.76 -5.64 3.04
CA GLY A 131 -3.14 -5.91 4.42
C GLY A 131 -1.97 -6.45 5.26
N LYS A 132 -2.31 -7.37 6.15
CA LYS A 132 -1.39 -8.03 7.09
C LYS A 132 -1.52 -9.54 7.00
N ASN A 133 -0.41 -10.25 7.27
CA ASN A 133 -0.43 -11.69 7.47
C ASN A 133 -0.87 -11.99 8.90
N LEU A 134 -2.04 -12.60 9.07
CA LEU A 134 -2.63 -12.89 10.37
C LEU A 134 -2.72 -14.39 10.60
N LEU A 135 -2.49 -14.81 11.85
CA LEU A 135 -2.80 -16.18 12.27
C LEU A 135 -4.30 -16.32 12.45
N VAL A 136 -4.92 -17.24 11.70
CA VAL A 136 -6.37 -17.45 11.68
C VAL A 136 -6.71 -18.86 12.18
N ALA A 137 -7.73 -18.97 13.02
CA ALA A 137 -8.33 -20.25 13.40
C ALA A 137 -9.71 -20.41 12.74
N PHE A 138 -9.93 -21.50 12.04
CA PHE A 138 -11.21 -21.87 11.45
C PHE A 138 -11.97 -22.79 12.42
N MET A 139 -12.86 -22.21 13.21
CA MET A 139 -13.66 -22.92 14.18
C MET A 139 -14.93 -22.16 14.54
N SER A 140 -15.93 -22.84 15.05
CA SER A 140 -17.08 -22.20 15.69
C SER A 140 -16.64 -21.64 17.06
N TRP A 141 -16.96 -20.37 17.32
CA TRP A 141 -16.65 -19.70 18.59
C TRP A 141 -17.91 -19.24 19.29
N GLU A 142 -18.56 -20.15 20.01
CA GLU A 142 -19.75 -19.87 20.83
C GLU A 142 -20.88 -19.11 20.10
N GLY A 143 -20.97 -19.27 18.77
CA GLY A 143 -21.93 -18.57 17.92
C GLY A 143 -21.59 -17.12 17.58
N HIS A 144 -20.51 -16.54 18.13
CA HIS A 144 -20.12 -15.15 17.87
C HIS A 144 -19.55 -14.92 16.47
N ASN A 145 -19.18 -15.96 15.76
CA ASN A 145 -18.73 -15.92 14.37
C ASN A 145 -19.75 -16.58 13.40
N TYR A 146 -21.05 -16.49 13.73
CA TYR A 146 -22.13 -17.03 12.90
C TYR A 146 -22.22 -16.28 11.56
N GLU A 147 -22.44 -17.01 10.47
CA GLU A 147 -22.40 -16.52 9.08
C GLU A 147 -21.07 -15.88 8.71
N ASP A 148 -21.04 -14.59 8.37
CA ASP A 148 -19.86 -13.84 7.95
C ASP A 148 -19.19 -13.06 9.09
N ALA A 149 -19.59 -13.28 10.34
CA ALA A 149 -18.99 -12.62 11.49
C ALA A 149 -17.58 -13.16 11.77
N ILE A 150 -16.67 -12.25 12.10
CA ILE A 150 -15.27 -12.55 12.42
C ILE A 150 -14.95 -12.00 13.80
N ILE A 151 -14.33 -12.84 14.65
CA ILE A 151 -13.80 -12.43 15.95
C ILE A 151 -12.34 -12.02 15.77
N LEU A 152 -12.00 -10.84 16.26
CA LEU A 152 -10.65 -10.30 16.25
C LEU A 152 -10.03 -10.32 17.64
N SER A 153 -8.73 -10.62 17.71
CA SER A 153 -7.96 -10.51 18.94
C SER A 153 -7.76 -9.04 19.33
N GLN A 154 -7.84 -8.74 20.63
CA GLN A 154 -7.52 -7.42 21.18
C GLN A 154 -6.08 -6.97 20.84
N ARG A 155 -5.16 -7.89 20.62
CA ARG A 155 -3.79 -7.63 20.19
C ARG A 155 -3.74 -6.80 18.90
N LEU A 156 -4.63 -7.04 17.94
CA LEU A 156 -4.67 -6.30 16.67
C LEU A 156 -4.95 -4.81 16.88
N VAL A 157 -5.70 -4.48 17.94
CA VAL A 157 -5.99 -3.09 18.31
C VAL A 157 -4.84 -2.49 19.12
N SER A 158 -4.32 -3.22 20.11
CA SER A 158 -3.27 -2.72 21.02
C SER A 158 -1.92 -2.52 20.34
N GLU A 159 -1.63 -3.28 19.28
CA GLU A 159 -0.38 -3.20 18.49
C GLU A 159 -0.55 -2.41 17.17
N ASP A 160 -1.69 -1.76 16.95
CA ASP A 160 -1.99 -1.00 15.73
C ASP A 160 -1.81 -1.80 14.42
N VAL A 161 -2.08 -3.11 14.44
CA VAL A 161 -1.77 -4.02 13.33
C VAL A 161 -2.56 -3.66 12.07
N LEU A 162 -3.85 -3.30 12.21
CA LEU A 162 -4.74 -2.93 11.11
C LEU A 162 -5.09 -1.43 11.11
N THR A 163 -4.28 -0.61 11.73
CA THR A 163 -4.51 0.83 11.85
C THR A 163 -4.30 1.54 10.52
N SER A 164 -5.21 2.44 10.18
CA SER A 164 -5.17 3.30 8.99
C SER A 164 -5.33 4.76 9.37
N ILE A 165 -4.86 5.66 8.50
CA ILE A 165 -4.98 7.11 8.67
C ILE A 165 -6.01 7.62 7.66
N HIS A 166 -7.00 8.37 8.16
CA HIS A 166 -8.00 9.04 7.34
C HIS A 166 -7.83 10.55 7.49
N ILE A 167 -7.81 11.25 6.36
CA ILE A 167 -7.63 12.71 6.30
C ILE A 167 -8.93 13.32 5.81
N GLU A 168 -9.57 14.11 6.66
CA GLU A 168 -10.76 14.88 6.33
C GLU A 168 -10.38 16.34 6.12
N GLU A 169 -10.96 16.97 5.11
CA GLU A 169 -10.80 18.37 4.80
C GLU A 169 -12.14 19.08 4.99
N HIS A 170 -12.14 20.07 5.87
CA HIS A 170 -13.32 20.88 6.15
C HIS A 170 -13.07 22.30 5.67
N GLU A 171 -13.88 22.77 4.73
CA GLU A 171 -13.85 24.16 4.23
C GLU A 171 -15.09 24.90 4.69
N VAL A 172 -14.90 26.11 5.24
CA VAL A 172 -15.99 26.98 5.71
C VAL A 172 -15.83 28.36 5.13
N ASP A 173 -16.78 28.76 4.33
CA ASP A 173 -16.87 30.11 3.77
C ASP A 173 -17.65 31.05 4.71
N ALA A 174 -17.01 32.14 5.15
CA ALA A 174 -17.70 33.24 5.80
C ALA A 174 -18.25 34.18 4.73
N ARG A 175 -19.56 34.23 4.55
CA ARG A 175 -20.23 35.06 3.55
C ARG A 175 -21.03 36.15 4.21
N ASP A 176 -20.78 37.41 3.80
CA ASP A 176 -21.60 38.53 4.19
C ASP A 176 -23.01 38.42 3.56
N THR A 177 -24.03 38.49 4.39
CA THR A 177 -25.41 38.52 3.95
C THR A 177 -25.96 39.94 3.98
N LYS A 178 -27.08 40.20 3.27
CA LYS A 178 -27.74 41.53 3.30
C LYS A 178 -28.33 41.89 4.68
N LEU A 179 -28.35 40.93 5.60
CA LEU A 179 -28.86 41.10 6.97
C LEU A 179 -27.77 41.17 8.05
N GLY A 180 -26.50 41.17 7.67
CA GLY A 180 -25.33 41.23 8.54
C GLY A 180 -24.47 39.98 8.47
#